data_332f9e9e74f2b198ac4b81f734e8af00
#
_entry.id   332f9e9e74f2b198ac4b81f734e8af00
#
_cell.length_a   1.000
_cell.length_b   1.000
_cell.length_c   1.000
_cell.angle_alpha   90.00
_cell.angle_beta   90.00
_cell.angle_gamma   90.00
#
_symmetry.space_group_name_H-M   'P 1'
#
loop_
_entity.id
_entity.type
_entity.pdbx_description
1 polymer ?
#
loop_
_entity_poly.entity_id
_entity_poly.type
_entity_poly.pdbx_seq_one_letter_code
_entity_poly.pdbx_strand_id
1 'polypeptide(L)'
;MHYSYNKAPFKLLSILLLTVLILSIGAFINQNGAHAEQKSTQLEINIKSDKVPQKVENLAQKQYKGYAQALDKQKNSQTGHYQLGEAFKIYKFNGEEDNSYYYPILKDGKIVYTLTISPKSENDLKQSKDNANYSVKISNFIAKDLDAIKDKNTDITILTDEKGFYFEENGHVKLVKATPLPTNAKQKENSKTVSSNLKQELKTTSEPLKINENQVAEAGQDNQVQYENTLKNFKIREQQFDNSWCAGFSMAALLNATKNTDKYNAYDIMRTFYPNVSEAALPQYSTYPEQMIKFGNSQGRDIQQQNGMPSYEQIDQLTKDNKGAMILAHSVANNPNDPHLGHALAVVGNAKINNEEKIIYWNPWDTDLSIQDADSNLLHLSFNRDYTWDDTMIGY
;
A
#
# COMPACT_ATOMS: atom_id res chain seq x y z
N MET A 1 12.26 70.63 -47.21
CA MET A 1 13.09 69.99 -46.15
C MET A 1 13.24 68.51 -46.45
N HIS A 2 14.42 68.16 -46.99
CA HIS A 2 14.77 66.78 -47.32
C HIS A 2 15.45 66.15 -46.11
N TYR A 3 14.93 65.08 -45.56
CA TYR A 3 15.63 64.23 -44.60
C TYR A 3 16.26 63.06 -45.33
N SER A 4 17.59 63.06 -45.41
CA SER A 4 18.42 61.99 -45.91
C SER A 4 18.44 60.84 -44.87
N TYR A 5 17.99 59.62 -45.24
CA TYR A 5 18.17 58.41 -44.44
C TYR A 5 19.50 57.76 -44.80
N ASN A 6 20.40 57.77 -43.84
CA ASN A 6 21.66 57.05 -43.91
C ASN A 6 21.47 55.54 -43.86
N LYS A 7 21.73 54.84 -44.93
CA LYS A 7 21.85 53.37 -45.00
C LYS A 7 23.24 52.91 -44.58
N ALA A 8 23.39 52.46 -43.34
CA ALA A 8 24.50 51.63 -42.94
C ALA A 8 24.11 50.95 -41.58
N PRO A 9 24.58 49.78 -41.27
CA PRO A 9 25.10 48.66 -42.05
C PRO A 9 24.39 47.32 -41.71
N PHE A 10 23.58 46.88 -42.63
CA PHE A 10 22.88 45.57 -42.49
C PHE A 10 23.84 44.36 -42.51
N LYS A 11 25.11 44.56 -42.95
CA LYS A 11 26.11 43.48 -43.03
C LYS A 11 26.77 43.11 -41.69
N LEU A 12 26.84 44.03 -40.72
CA LEU A 12 27.39 43.71 -39.39
C LEU A 12 26.40 42.92 -38.50
N LEU A 13 25.12 43.18 -38.68
CA LEU A 13 24.07 42.49 -37.90
C LEU A 13 23.94 41.02 -38.31
N SER A 14 24.12 40.69 -39.59
CA SER A 14 24.07 39.31 -40.08
C SER A 14 25.23 38.44 -39.62
N ILE A 15 26.44 39.01 -39.45
CA ILE A 15 27.59 38.26 -38.94
C ILE A 15 27.45 38.01 -37.43
N LEU A 16 26.89 38.97 -36.69
CA LEU A 16 26.66 38.78 -35.25
C LEU A 16 25.57 37.75 -34.97
N LEU A 17 24.50 37.70 -35.78
CA LEU A 17 23.47 36.69 -35.67
C LEU A 17 23.98 35.27 -35.99
N LEU A 18 24.89 35.16 -37.00
CA LEU A 18 25.45 33.86 -37.38
C LEU A 18 26.42 33.31 -36.32
N THR A 19 27.19 34.16 -35.64
CA THR A 19 28.08 33.75 -34.56
C THR A 19 27.32 33.36 -33.29
N VAL A 20 26.19 34.00 -32.96
CA VAL A 20 25.34 33.60 -31.85
C VAL A 20 24.62 32.27 -32.15
N LEU A 21 24.22 32.03 -33.40
CA LEU A 21 23.59 30.76 -33.80
C LEU A 21 24.59 29.59 -33.74
N ILE A 22 25.84 29.79 -34.14
CA ILE A 22 26.91 28.75 -34.08
C ILE A 22 27.28 28.46 -32.63
N LEU A 23 27.32 29.45 -31.75
CA LEU A 23 27.58 29.25 -30.33
C LEU A 23 26.39 28.55 -29.61
N SER A 24 25.16 28.81 -30.03
CA SER A 24 23.99 28.09 -29.47
C SER A 24 23.93 26.64 -29.96
N ILE A 25 24.31 26.33 -31.19
CA ILE A 25 24.38 24.95 -31.69
C ILE A 25 25.56 24.21 -31.03
N GLY A 26 26.70 24.84 -30.80
CA GLY A 26 27.81 24.25 -30.05
C GLY A 26 27.48 23.94 -28.60
N ALA A 27 26.65 24.76 -27.95
CA ALA A 27 26.20 24.52 -26.60
C ALA A 27 25.14 23.38 -26.52
N PHE A 28 24.30 23.21 -27.55
CA PHE A 28 23.36 22.09 -27.63
C PHE A 28 24.05 20.76 -27.95
N ILE A 29 25.13 20.74 -28.70
CA ILE A 29 25.86 19.50 -29.00
C ILE A 29 26.68 19.03 -27.79
N ASN A 30 27.14 19.95 -26.94
CA ASN A 30 27.86 19.57 -25.71
C ASN A 30 26.97 19.21 -24.53
N GLN A 31 25.64 19.50 -24.57
CA GLN A 31 24.71 19.04 -23.55
C GLN A 31 24.23 17.59 -23.74
N ASN A 32 24.39 17.03 -24.93
CA ASN A 32 24.06 15.62 -25.18
C ASN A 32 25.18 14.63 -24.81
N GLY A 33 26.30 15.10 -24.28
CA GLY A 33 27.43 14.28 -23.85
C GLY A 33 27.64 14.19 -22.34
N ALA A 34 26.89 14.95 -21.55
CA ALA A 34 26.80 14.72 -20.13
C ALA A 34 25.71 13.67 -19.91
N HIS A 35 26.04 12.38 -20.13
CA HIS A 35 25.42 11.34 -19.32
C HIS A 35 25.70 11.79 -17.88
N ALA A 36 24.73 12.41 -17.23
CA ALA A 36 24.70 12.41 -15.79
C ALA A 36 24.85 10.93 -15.41
N GLU A 37 25.98 10.54 -14.86
CA GLU A 37 26.09 9.30 -14.14
C GLU A 37 24.89 9.32 -13.18
N GLN A 38 23.87 8.55 -13.53
CA GLN A 38 22.73 8.32 -12.69
C GLN A 38 23.35 7.59 -11.51
N LYS A 39 23.65 8.38 -10.46
CA LYS A 39 24.20 7.85 -9.23
C LYS A 39 23.21 6.78 -8.80
N SER A 40 23.57 5.51 -8.96
CA SER A 40 22.77 4.40 -8.52
C SER A 40 22.41 4.67 -7.07
N THR A 41 21.15 4.85 -6.80
CA THR A 41 20.68 5.03 -5.42
C THR A 41 20.75 3.66 -4.79
N GLN A 42 21.89 3.32 -4.24
CA GLN A 42 22.05 2.11 -3.46
C GLN A 42 21.29 2.33 -2.16
N LEU A 43 20.27 1.54 -1.92
CA LEU A 43 19.65 1.46 -0.60
C LEU A 43 20.68 0.82 0.33
N GLU A 44 21.22 1.60 1.24
CA GLU A 44 22.24 1.13 2.20
C GLU A 44 21.62 0.42 3.42
N ILE A 45 20.37 -0.03 3.33
CA ILE A 45 19.72 -0.77 4.40
C ILE A 45 19.95 -2.25 4.18
N ASN A 46 20.60 -2.89 5.11
CA ASN A 46 20.71 -4.34 5.15
C ASN A 46 19.43 -4.90 5.81
N ILE A 47 18.43 -5.20 5.01
CA ILE A 47 17.26 -5.95 5.46
C ILE A 47 17.45 -7.40 5.02
N LYS A 48 17.28 -8.32 5.95
CA LYS A 48 17.49 -9.73 5.67
C LYS A 48 16.37 -10.30 4.84
N SER A 49 16.73 -10.99 3.77
CA SER A 49 15.82 -11.78 2.98
C SER A 49 16.27 -13.23 2.94
N ASP A 50 15.34 -14.16 3.11
CA ASP A 50 15.52 -15.53 2.70
C ASP A 50 15.58 -15.62 1.17
N LYS A 51 16.01 -16.79 0.69
CA LYS A 51 15.93 -17.08 -0.73
C LYS A 51 14.49 -16.96 -1.22
N VAL A 52 14.26 -15.98 -2.06
CA VAL A 52 12.94 -15.72 -2.65
C VAL A 52 12.68 -16.72 -3.78
N PRO A 53 11.51 -17.38 -3.83
CA PRO A 53 11.17 -18.25 -4.95
C PRO A 53 11.13 -17.46 -6.27
N GLN A 54 11.67 -18.05 -7.34
CA GLN A 54 11.75 -17.38 -8.64
C GLN A 54 10.38 -16.89 -9.15
N LYS A 55 9.30 -17.63 -8.86
CA LYS A 55 7.94 -17.21 -9.23
C LYS A 55 7.48 -15.95 -8.51
N VAL A 56 7.92 -15.72 -7.27
CA VAL A 56 7.63 -14.51 -6.50
C VAL A 56 8.38 -13.33 -7.09
N GLU A 57 9.67 -13.50 -7.40
CA GLU A 57 10.48 -12.50 -8.10
C GLU A 57 9.87 -12.10 -9.43
N ASN A 58 9.52 -13.08 -10.28
CA ASN A 58 8.90 -12.83 -11.57
C ASN A 58 7.57 -12.07 -11.44
N LEU A 59 6.78 -12.40 -10.42
CA LEU A 59 5.51 -11.73 -10.16
C LEU A 59 5.73 -10.29 -9.72
N ALA A 60 6.67 -10.03 -8.81
CA ALA A 60 7.03 -8.68 -8.38
C ALA A 60 7.46 -7.81 -9.55
N GLN A 61 8.39 -8.30 -10.37
CA GLN A 61 8.90 -7.60 -11.55
C GLN A 61 7.82 -7.28 -12.57
N LYS A 62 6.91 -8.22 -12.82
CA LYS A 62 5.80 -8.03 -13.76
C LYS A 62 4.82 -6.96 -13.29
N GLN A 63 4.57 -6.87 -11.97
CA GLN A 63 3.39 -6.16 -11.45
C GLN A 63 3.69 -4.77 -10.87
N TYR A 64 4.87 -4.52 -10.31
CA TYR A 64 5.15 -3.34 -9.47
C TYR A 64 4.81 -2.01 -10.13
N LYS A 65 5.18 -1.82 -11.41
CA LYS A 65 5.00 -0.56 -12.13
C LYS A 65 3.52 -0.22 -12.34
N GLY A 66 2.72 -1.20 -12.78
CA GLY A 66 1.30 -1.01 -13.02
C GLY A 66 0.53 -0.69 -11.74
N TYR A 67 0.85 -1.38 -10.66
CA TYR A 67 0.25 -1.12 -9.36
C TYR A 67 0.61 0.26 -8.81
N ALA A 68 1.88 0.68 -8.93
CA ALA A 68 2.32 2.01 -8.50
C ALA A 68 1.65 3.12 -9.31
N GLN A 69 1.52 2.95 -10.63
CA GLN A 69 0.81 3.89 -11.51
C GLN A 69 -0.68 4.01 -11.13
N ALA A 70 -1.34 2.88 -10.82
CA ALA A 70 -2.74 2.89 -10.41
C ALA A 70 -2.94 3.65 -9.09
N LEU A 71 -2.10 3.41 -8.07
CA LEU A 71 -2.18 4.17 -6.81
C LEU A 71 -1.91 5.66 -6.99
N ASP A 72 -0.92 6.03 -7.79
CA ASP A 72 -0.64 7.45 -8.06
C ASP A 72 -1.82 8.14 -8.75
N LYS A 73 -2.46 7.44 -9.68
CA LYS A 73 -3.66 7.95 -10.36
C LYS A 73 -4.82 8.18 -9.38
N GLN A 74 -5.03 7.26 -8.41
CA GLN A 74 -6.02 7.43 -7.35
C GLN A 74 -5.77 8.68 -6.50
N LYS A 75 -4.51 9.03 -6.30
CA LYS A 75 -4.11 10.22 -5.54
C LYS A 75 -4.08 11.50 -6.36
N ASN A 76 -4.42 11.46 -7.64
CA ASN A 76 -4.19 12.54 -8.60
C ASN A 76 -2.71 12.99 -8.60
N SER A 77 -1.79 12.08 -8.30
CA SER A 77 -0.36 12.32 -8.33
C SER A 77 0.18 12.07 -9.74
N GLN A 78 1.22 12.82 -10.12
CA GLN A 78 1.90 12.53 -11.37
C GLN A 78 2.60 11.16 -11.28
N THR A 79 2.54 10.39 -12.34
CA THR A 79 3.35 9.19 -12.48
C THR A 79 4.82 9.58 -12.55
N GLY A 80 5.68 8.79 -11.90
CA GLY A 80 7.12 9.02 -11.86
C GLY A 80 7.91 7.85 -12.43
N HIS A 81 9.20 7.90 -12.26
CA HIS A 81 10.08 6.78 -12.56
C HIS A 81 10.07 5.82 -11.35
N TYR A 82 9.55 4.61 -11.55
CA TYR A 82 9.46 3.60 -10.49
C TYR A 82 10.60 2.58 -10.59
N GLN A 83 11.15 2.23 -9.43
CA GLN A 83 12.15 1.18 -9.28
C GLN A 83 11.67 0.19 -8.22
N LEU A 84 11.90 -1.10 -8.45
CA LEU A 84 11.64 -2.15 -7.50
C LEU A 84 12.91 -2.44 -6.70
N GLY A 85 12.84 -2.37 -5.38
CA GLY A 85 13.93 -2.84 -4.51
C GLY A 85 13.91 -4.36 -4.36
N GLU A 86 14.90 -4.91 -3.68
CA GLU A 86 14.95 -6.33 -3.37
C GLU A 86 13.91 -6.71 -2.30
N ALA A 87 13.53 -7.99 -2.27
CA ALA A 87 12.58 -8.49 -1.30
C ALA A 87 13.17 -8.47 0.12
N PHE A 88 12.34 -8.22 1.10
CA PHE A 88 12.65 -8.40 2.50
C PHE A 88 11.56 -9.17 3.22
N LYS A 89 11.86 -9.65 4.42
CA LYS A 89 10.94 -10.39 5.29
C LYS A 89 10.64 -9.61 6.56
N ILE A 90 9.49 -9.92 7.15
CA ILE A 90 9.10 -9.45 8.47
C ILE A 90 9.04 -10.67 9.39
N TYR A 91 9.65 -10.57 10.56
CA TYR A 91 9.78 -11.69 11.49
C TYR A 91 8.95 -11.44 12.75
N LYS A 92 8.44 -12.50 13.35
CA LYS A 92 7.97 -12.45 14.72
C LYS A 92 9.15 -12.51 15.69
N PHE A 93 8.95 -12.03 16.93
CA PHE A 93 10.02 -12.05 17.93
C PHE A 93 10.53 -13.47 18.29
N ASN A 94 9.75 -14.51 18.07
CA ASN A 94 10.14 -15.91 18.25
C ASN A 94 10.95 -16.49 17.07
N GLY A 95 11.14 -15.71 16.01
CA GLY A 95 11.86 -16.12 14.80
C GLY A 95 10.98 -16.72 13.70
N GLU A 96 9.67 -16.86 13.93
CA GLU A 96 8.77 -17.26 12.86
C GLU A 96 8.72 -16.17 11.77
N GLU A 97 8.89 -16.59 10.52
CA GLU A 97 8.66 -15.75 9.36
C GLU A 97 7.18 -15.73 9.01
N ASP A 98 6.74 -14.64 8.41
CA ASP A 98 5.51 -14.69 7.66
C ASP A 98 5.71 -15.35 6.29
N ASN A 99 4.62 -15.74 5.64
CA ASN A 99 4.66 -16.35 4.31
C ASN A 99 4.71 -15.33 3.18
N SER A 100 4.91 -14.04 3.50
CA SER A 100 4.87 -12.93 2.56
C SER A 100 6.27 -12.42 2.22
N TYR A 101 6.38 -11.78 1.08
CA TYR A 101 7.58 -11.13 0.59
C TYR A 101 7.26 -9.66 0.32
N TYR A 102 8.10 -8.76 0.80
CA TYR A 102 7.87 -7.32 0.73
C TYR A 102 8.94 -6.69 -0.15
N TYR A 103 8.51 -5.85 -1.07
CA TYR A 103 9.41 -5.13 -1.97
C TYR A 103 9.17 -3.63 -1.82
N PRO A 104 10.18 -2.84 -1.50
CA PRO A 104 10.02 -1.39 -1.54
C PRO A 104 9.92 -0.94 -2.99
N ILE A 105 8.99 -0.03 -3.26
CA ILE A 105 8.88 0.64 -4.56
C ILE A 105 9.34 2.07 -4.38
N LEU A 106 10.36 2.44 -5.14
CA LEU A 106 10.86 3.80 -5.17
C LEU A 106 10.21 4.57 -6.33
N LYS A 107 9.96 5.84 -6.08
CA LYS A 107 9.58 6.83 -7.08
C LYS A 107 10.53 8.02 -6.93
N ASP A 108 11.30 8.29 -7.98
CA ASP A 108 12.26 9.39 -7.99
C ASP A 108 13.20 9.36 -6.76
N GLY A 109 13.70 8.18 -6.42
CA GLY A 109 14.65 7.96 -5.31
C GLY A 109 14.05 7.95 -3.90
N LYS A 110 12.71 8.00 -3.76
CA LYS A 110 12.01 7.87 -2.46
C LYS A 110 11.19 6.60 -2.41
N ILE A 111 11.23 5.88 -1.30
CA ILE A 111 10.34 4.74 -1.08
C ILE A 111 8.93 5.28 -0.83
N VAL A 112 8.01 5.00 -1.76
CA VAL A 112 6.64 5.53 -1.71
C VAL A 112 5.60 4.44 -1.44
N TYR A 113 5.89 3.21 -1.84
CA TYR A 113 5.00 2.06 -1.69
C TYR A 113 5.76 0.83 -1.25
N THR A 114 5.01 -0.14 -0.74
CA THR A 114 5.46 -1.51 -0.51
C THR A 114 4.58 -2.44 -1.33
N LEU A 115 5.20 -3.22 -2.22
CA LEU A 115 4.56 -4.34 -2.89
C LEU A 115 4.68 -5.55 -1.98
N THR A 116 3.55 -6.19 -1.68
CA THR A 116 3.51 -7.40 -0.86
C THR A 116 3.07 -8.55 -1.74
N ILE A 117 3.82 -9.64 -1.73
CA ILE A 117 3.45 -10.88 -2.40
C ILE A 117 3.23 -11.93 -1.32
N SER A 118 1.99 -12.37 -1.18
CA SER A 118 1.52 -13.27 -0.13
C SER A 118 0.76 -14.46 -0.72
N PRO A 119 0.61 -15.58 -0.01
CA PRO A 119 -0.25 -16.67 -0.42
C PRO A 119 -1.66 -16.17 -0.74
N LYS A 120 -2.31 -16.80 -1.72
CA LYS A 120 -3.57 -16.34 -2.29
C LYS A 120 -4.80 -16.76 -1.49
N SER A 121 -4.65 -17.84 -0.72
CA SER A 121 -5.70 -18.45 0.09
C SER A 121 -5.12 -19.10 1.35
N GLU A 122 -5.98 -19.45 2.32
CA GLU A 122 -5.57 -20.24 3.49
C GLU A 122 -4.98 -21.61 3.10
N ASN A 123 -5.44 -22.19 1.99
CA ASN A 123 -4.87 -23.44 1.50
C ASN A 123 -3.43 -23.23 1.00
N ASP A 124 -3.16 -22.10 0.36
CA ASP A 124 -1.82 -21.75 -0.10
C ASP A 124 -0.89 -21.44 1.08
N LEU A 125 -1.39 -20.88 2.19
CA LEU A 125 -0.61 -20.70 3.43
C LEU A 125 -0.05 -22.03 4.00
N LYS A 126 -0.76 -23.13 3.77
CA LYS A 126 -0.38 -24.47 4.26
C LYS A 126 0.54 -25.23 3.31
N GLN A 127 0.77 -24.71 2.12
CA GLN A 127 1.64 -25.34 1.12
C GLN A 127 3.09 -24.92 1.27
N SER A 128 4.00 -25.69 0.67
CA SER A 128 5.38 -25.25 0.54
C SER A 128 5.49 -24.00 -0.31
N LYS A 129 6.51 -23.17 -0.08
CA LYS A 129 6.77 -21.92 -0.82
C LYS A 129 6.80 -22.13 -2.36
N ASP A 130 7.21 -23.29 -2.83
CA ASP A 130 7.25 -23.59 -4.27
C ASP A 130 5.89 -23.99 -4.86
N ASN A 131 4.98 -24.51 -4.06
CA ASN A 131 3.66 -24.99 -4.49
C ASN A 131 2.54 -23.97 -4.27
N ALA A 132 2.68 -23.06 -3.31
CA ALA A 132 1.68 -22.05 -3.02
C ALA A 132 1.40 -21.13 -4.22
N ASN A 133 0.16 -20.74 -4.43
CA ASN A 133 -0.19 -19.63 -5.33
C ASN A 133 -0.05 -18.31 -4.58
N TYR A 134 0.35 -17.27 -5.28
CA TYR A 134 0.61 -15.97 -4.70
C TYR A 134 -0.30 -14.89 -5.29
N SER A 135 -0.64 -13.93 -4.46
CA SER A 135 -1.36 -12.71 -4.76
C SER A 135 -0.45 -11.51 -4.55
N VAL A 136 -0.70 -10.47 -5.31
CA VAL A 136 0.02 -9.20 -5.21
C VAL A 136 -0.88 -8.15 -4.56
N LYS A 137 -0.31 -7.42 -3.61
CA LYS A 137 -0.92 -6.24 -3.00
C LYS A 137 0.08 -5.08 -3.03
N ILE A 138 -0.41 -3.87 -3.23
CA ILE A 138 0.37 -2.64 -3.03
C ILE A 138 -0.31 -1.76 -1.99
N SER A 139 0.50 -1.12 -1.15
CA SER A 139 0.06 -0.10 -0.19
C SER A 139 1.22 0.83 0.15
N ASN A 140 0.96 1.91 0.88
CA ASN A 140 2.02 2.76 1.43
C ASN A 140 2.50 2.30 2.83
N PHE A 141 2.03 1.14 3.27
CA PHE A 141 2.36 0.59 4.58
C PHE A 141 3.88 0.46 4.75
N ILE A 142 4.42 0.93 5.88
CA ILE A 142 5.85 1.05 6.21
C ILE A 142 6.76 1.74 5.18
N ALA A 143 6.26 2.12 4.01
CA ALA A 143 7.09 2.76 2.97
C ALA A 143 7.79 4.02 3.48
N LYS A 144 7.07 4.88 4.20
CA LYS A 144 7.63 6.10 4.81
C LYS A 144 8.69 5.80 5.87
N ASP A 145 8.47 4.74 6.65
CA ASP A 145 9.40 4.34 7.70
C ASP A 145 10.70 3.77 7.11
N LEU A 146 10.58 3.00 6.01
CA LEU A 146 11.73 2.53 5.22
C LEU A 146 12.47 3.69 4.56
N ASP A 147 11.75 4.66 3.98
CA ASP A 147 12.37 5.84 3.35
C ASP A 147 13.17 6.67 4.36
N ALA A 148 12.71 6.75 5.61
CA ALA A 148 13.40 7.47 6.67
C ALA A 148 14.72 6.83 7.11
N ILE A 149 14.94 5.56 6.80
CA ILE A 149 16.15 4.81 7.18
C ILE A 149 17.00 4.37 5.98
N LYS A 150 16.58 4.62 4.76
CA LYS A 150 17.24 4.11 3.53
C LYS A 150 18.71 4.50 3.37
N ASP A 151 19.11 5.62 3.97
CA ASP A 151 20.50 6.13 3.88
C ASP A 151 21.36 5.68 5.09
N LYS A 152 20.82 4.82 5.96
CA LYS A 152 21.58 4.25 7.08
C LYS A 152 22.33 3.01 6.62
N ASN A 153 23.63 3.04 6.76
CA ASN A 153 24.49 1.87 6.52
C ASN A 153 24.53 1.00 7.79
N THR A 154 23.42 0.29 8.04
CA THR A 154 23.27 -0.55 9.23
C THR A 154 22.34 -1.72 8.94
N ASP A 155 22.60 -2.84 9.60
CA ASP A 155 21.72 -4.03 9.53
C ASP A 155 20.46 -3.76 10.35
N ILE A 156 19.29 -3.80 9.69
CA ILE A 156 17.99 -3.63 10.33
C ILE A 156 17.17 -4.89 10.12
N THR A 157 16.62 -5.41 11.21
CA THR A 157 15.61 -6.47 11.17
C THR A 157 14.24 -5.86 11.43
N ILE A 158 13.25 -6.20 10.60
CA ILE A 158 11.88 -5.79 10.83
C ILE A 158 11.16 -6.87 11.61
N LEU A 159 10.63 -6.50 12.76
CA LEU A 159 9.93 -7.39 13.68
C LEU A 159 8.48 -6.97 13.84
N THR A 160 7.61 -7.91 14.14
CA THR A 160 6.20 -7.66 14.42
C THR A 160 5.68 -8.50 15.58
N ASP A 161 4.66 -7.97 16.23
CA ASP A 161 3.81 -8.68 17.18
C ASP A 161 2.41 -8.05 17.26
N GLU A 162 1.66 -8.43 18.27
CA GLU A 162 0.31 -7.90 18.50
C GLU A 162 0.27 -6.38 18.77
N LYS A 163 1.39 -5.79 19.24
CA LYS A 163 1.49 -4.37 19.59
C LYS A 163 1.93 -3.49 18.41
N GLY A 164 2.56 -4.05 17.38
CA GLY A 164 2.98 -3.27 16.22
C GLY A 164 4.20 -3.79 15.48
N PHE A 165 4.84 -2.86 14.75
CA PHE A 165 6.09 -3.07 14.04
C PHE A 165 7.26 -2.42 14.75
N TYR A 166 8.38 -3.09 14.67
CA TYR A 166 9.62 -2.68 15.30
C TYR A 166 10.77 -2.77 14.31
N PHE A 167 11.74 -1.86 14.45
CA PHE A 167 13.06 -2.02 13.88
C PHE A 167 14.02 -2.48 14.97
N GLU A 168 14.75 -3.55 14.69
CA GLU A 168 15.87 -3.99 15.50
C GLU A 168 17.15 -3.60 14.78
N GLU A 169 18.00 -2.85 15.47
CA GLU A 169 19.30 -2.38 15.01
C GLU A 169 20.35 -2.64 16.10
N ASN A 170 21.37 -3.43 15.82
CA ASN A 170 22.46 -3.74 16.76
C ASN A 170 21.99 -4.26 18.15
N GLY A 171 20.91 -5.02 18.20
CA GLY A 171 20.33 -5.55 19.43
C GLY A 171 19.33 -4.61 20.12
N HIS A 172 19.14 -3.40 19.59
CA HIS A 172 18.17 -2.45 20.10
C HIS A 172 16.85 -2.53 19.30
N VAL A 173 15.76 -2.79 19.99
CA VAL A 173 14.42 -2.89 19.39
C VAL A 173 13.67 -1.59 19.66
N LYS A 174 13.19 -0.95 18.57
CA LYS A 174 12.41 0.28 18.62
C LYS A 174 11.06 0.08 17.98
N LEU A 175 9.97 0.42 18.69
CA LEU A 175 8.62 0.46 18.09
C LEU A 175 8.59 1.57 17.03
N VAL A 176 8.20 1.19 15.82
CA VAL A 176 8.07 2.09 14.65
C VAL A 176 6.62 2.52 14.46
N LYS A 177 5.71 1.54 14.55
CA LYS A 177 4.29 1.77 14.35
C LYS A 177 3.47 0.89 15.28
N ALA A 178 2.65 1.51 16.15
CA ALA A 178 1.76 0.79 17.04
C ALA A 178 0.56 0.21 16.27
N THR A 179 0.05 -0.94 16.75
CA THR A 179 -1.19 -1.51 16.23
C THR A 179 -2.36 -0.56 16.49
N PRO A 180 -3.32 -0.44 15.57
CA PRO A 180 -4.53 0.34 15.78
C PRO A 180 -5.59 -0.37 16.63
N LEU A 181 -5.38 -1.63 17.00
CA LEU A 181 -6.31 -2.40 17.82
C LEU A 181 -6.22 -1.98 19.29
N PRO A 182 -7.31 -2.14 20.08
CA PRO A 182 -7.31 -1.82 21.48
C PRO A 182 -6.23 -2.62 22.21
N THR A 183 -5.34 -1.92 22.89
CA THR A 183 -4.39 -2.56 23.78
C THR A 183 -5.08 -2.89 25.09
N ASN A 184 -5.16 -4.17 25.44
CA ASN A 184 -5.56 -4.55 26.79
C ASN A 184 -4.55 -3.96 27.77
N ALA A 185 -4.97 -2.97 28.56
CA ALA A 185 -4.14 -2.15 29.46
C ALA A 185 -3.39 -2.94 30.56
N LYS A 186 -3.44 -4.26 30.56
CA LYS A 186 -2.83 -5.15 31.57
C LYS A 186 -1.59 -5.91 31.11
N GLN A 187 -1.16 -5.76 29.86
CA GLN A 187 0.12 -6.38 29.48
C GLN A 187 1.28 -5.46 29.90
N LYS A 188 1.93 -5.84 31.00
CA LYS A 188 3.21 -5.25 31.41
C LYS A 188 4.19 -5.26 30.24
N GLU A 189 4.90 -4.15 30.06
CA GLU A 189 6.09 -4.06 29.20
C GLU A 189 7.12 -5.09 29.66
N ASN A 190 7.03 -6.30 29.16
CA ASN A 190 8.18 -7.20 29.20
C ASN A 190 9.11 -6.75 28.08
N SER A 191 10.33 -6.41 28.42
CA SER A 191 11.40 -6.15 27.46
C SER A 191 11.47 -7.31 26.49
N LYS A 192 11.07 -7.08 25.22
CA LYS A 192 11.05 -8.15 24.21
C LYS A 192 12.47 -8.46 23.81
N THR A 193 12.87 -9.70 23.98
CA THR A 193 14.18 -10.18 23.57
C THR A 193 14.00 -10.97 22.26
N VAL A 194 14.76 -10.58 21.25
CA VAL A 194 14.84 -11.34 19.99
C VAL A 194 15.41 -12.72 20.27
N SER A 195 14.79 -13.77 19.74
CA SER A 195 15.23 -15.13 20.01
C SER A 195 16.69 -15.36 19.59
N SER A 196 17.40 -16.24 20.29
CA SER A 196 18.79 -16.59 19.96
C SER A 196 18.91 -17.24 18.57
N ASN A 197 17.90 -18.01 18.15
CA ASN A 197 17.87 -18.66 16.84
C ASN A 197 17.75 -17.60 15.73
N LEU A 198 16.85 -16.63 15.88
CA LEU A 198 16.75 -15.53 14.93
C LEU A 198 18.07 -14.75 14.85
N LYS A 199 18.70 -14.44 15.99
CA LYS A 199 19.99 -13.75 16.01
C LYS A 199 21.10 -14.50 15.27
N GLN A 200 21.11 -15.83 15.33
CA GLN A 200 22.10 -16.67 14.66
C GLN A 200 21.84 -16.75 13.15
N GLU A 201 20.58 -16.92 12.74
CA GLU A 201 20.15 -16.96 11.34
C GLU A 201 20.38 -15.63 10.65
N LEU A 202 20.11 -14.56 11.34
CA LEU A 202 20.31 -13.19 10.89
C LEU A 202 21.79 -12.82 10.67
N LYS A 203 22.76 -13.44 11.33
CA LYS A 203 24.19 -13.18 11.15
C LYS A 203 24.75 -13.74 9.84
N THR A 204 24.10 -14.72 9.23
CA THR A 204 24.66 -15.48 8.12
C THR A 204 24.20 -15.00 6.73
N THR A 205 23.21 -14.13 6.63
CA THR A 205 22.54 -13.82 5.35
C THR A 205 22.29 -12.32 5.06
N SER A 206 22.96 -11.38 5.76
CA SER A 206 22.74 -9.97 5.49
C SER A 206 23.40 -9.51 4.20
N GLU A 207 22.60 -9.19 3.21
CA GLU A 207 23.03 -8.43 2.04
C GLU A 207 22.35 -7.04 2.03
N PRO A 208 23.03 -6.00 1.49
CA PRO A 208 22.41 -4.69 1.31
C PRO A 208 21.16 -4.82 0.44
N LEU A 209 20.13 -4.07 0.76
CA LEU A 209 18.94 -3.97 -0.08
C LEU A 209 19.34 -3.27 -1.37
N LYS A 210 19.58 -4.03 -2.42
CA LYS A 210 20.00 -3.52 -3.72
C LYS A 210 18.79 -3.10 -4.52
N ILE A 211 18.88 -1.94 -5.16
CA ILE A 211 17.97 -1.59 -6.25
C ILE A 211 18.58 -2.21 -7.49
N ASN A 212 17.86 -3.13 -8.11
CA ASN A 212 18.35 -3.82 -9.29
C ASN A 212 18.34 -2.87 -10.51
N GLU A 213 19.46 -2.25 -10.81
CA GLU A 213 19.60 -1.26 -11.89
C GLU A 213 19.30 -1.84 -13.28
N ASN A 214 19.47 -3.15 -13.45
CA ASN A 214 19.17 -3.87 -14.68
C ASN A 214 17.67 -4.07 -14.92
N GLN A 215 16.81 -3.68 -13.99
CA GLN A 215 15.36 -3.73 -14.08
C GLN A 215 14.73 -2.39 -14.45
N VAL A 216 15.48 -1.47 -15.02
CA VAL A 216 14.87 -0.37 -15.76
C VAL A 216 14.08 -1.03 -16.90
N ALA A 217 12.80 -1.28 -16.65
CA ALA A 217 11.92 -1.77 -17.69
C ALA A 217 12.09 -0.90 -18.91
N GLU A 218 12.46 -1.52 -20.02
CA GLU A 218 12.58 -0.83 -21.29
C GLU A 218 11.42 0.17 -21.44
N ALA A 219 11.72 1.38 -21.83
CA ALA A 219 10.81 2.51 -21.96
C ALA A 219 9.74 2.29 -23.05
N GLY A 220 9.17 1.10 -23.16
CA GLY A 220 8.31 0.65 -24.25
C GLY A 220 6.96 0.09 -23.86
N GLN A 221 6.58 -0.02 -22.57
CA GLN A 221 5.23 -0.43 -22.19
C GLN A 221 4.52 0.67 -21.41
N ASP A 222 3.93 1.58 -22.13
CA ASP A 222 3.43 2.87 -21.64
C ASP A 222 2.07 2.81 -21.00
N ASN A 223 1.40 1.85 -20.71
CA ASN A 223 0.18 1.89 -19.89
C ASN A 223 -0.23 0.50 -19.40
N GLN A 224 0.27 0.14 -18.24
CA GLN A 224 -0.10 -1.14 -17.63
C GLN A 224 -1.50 -1.11 -16.98
N VAL A 225 -2.07 0.10 -16.79
CA VAL A 225 -3.41 0.30 -16.25
C VAL A 225 -4.40 0.44 -17.42
N GLN A 226 -5.08 -0.65 -17.78
CA GLN A 226 -6.03 -0.67 -18.89
C GLN A 226 -7.41 -0.12 -18.52
N TYR A 227 -7.80 -0.31 -17.25
CA TYR A 227 -9.08 0.12 -16.74
C TYR A 227 -9.00 0.43 -15.26
N GLU A 228 -9.78 1.40 -14.82
CA GLU A 228 -9.92 1.77 -13.42
C GLU A 228 -11.25 2.46 -13.19
N ASN A 229 -11.97 2.02 -12.17
CA ASN A 229 -13.24 2.58 -11.76
C ASN A 229 -13.31 2.65 -10.24
N THR A 230 -13.55 3.84 -9.71
CA THR A 230 -13.58 4.08 -8.26
C THR A 230 -14.69 5.06 -7.89
N LEU A 231 -15.15 4.98 -6.66
CA LEU A 231 -16.08 5.94 -6.08
C LEU A 231 -15.47 7.36 -6.13
N LYS A 232 -16.01 8.23 -6.96
CA LYS A 232 -15.43 9.54 -7.31
C LYS A 232 -15.17 10.47 -6.13
N ASN A 233 -15.99 10.35 -5.08
CA ASN A 233 -15.91 11.22 -3.90
C ASN A 233 -15.31 10.52 -2.69
N PHE A 234 -14.67 9.36 -2.88
CA PHE A 234 -14.03 8.66 -1.77
C PHE A 234 -12.85 9.46 -1.24
N LYS A 235 -12.83 9.66 0.07
CA LYS A 235 -11.74 10.35 0.78
C LYS A 235 -11.53 9.69 2.13
N ILE A 236 -10.28 9.45 2.48
CA ILE A 236 -9.89 9.02 3.82
C ILE A 236 -9.89 10.25 4.72
N ARG A 237 -10.83 10.33 5.66
CA ARG A 237 -10.99 11.46 6.58
C ARG A 237 -10.62 11.12 8.02
N GLU A 238 -10.71 9.85 8.34
CA GLU A 238 -10.46 9.31 9.67
C GLU A 238 -9.57 8.08 9.56
N GLN A 239 -8.91 7.71 10.63
CA GLN A 239 -8.12 6.49 10.72
C GLN A 239 -8.42 5.81 12.04
N GLN A 240 -8.56 4.51 12.03
CA GLN A 240 -8.78 3.71 13.22
C GLN A 240 -7.53 3.69 14.09
N PHE A 241 -7.71 3.99 15.37
CA PHE A 241 -6.65 3.88 16.36
C PHE A 241 -7.23 3.55 17.73
N ASP A 242 -6.68 2.54 18.41
CA ASP A 242 -7.02 2.12 19.78
C ASP A 242 -8.52 1.87 20.01
N ASN A 243 -9.19 1.30 19.02
CA ASN A 243 -10.60 0.93 19.11
C ASN A 243 -10.96 -0.25 18.19
N SER A 244 -12.18 -0.79 18.32
CA SER A 244 -12.73 -1.90 17.53
C SER A 244 -13.74 -1.43 16.47
N TRP A 245 -13.60 -0.21 15.93
CA TRP A 245 -14.59 0.46 15.09
C TRP A 245 -14.37 0.34 13.58
N CYS A 246 -13.65 -0.68 13.12
CA CYS A 246 -13.34 -0.85 11.68
C CYS A 246 -14.59 -0.72 10.79
N ALA A 247 -15.73 -1.32 11.18
CA ALA A 247 -16.98 -1.20 10.44
C ALA A 247 -17.56 0.23 10.50
N GLY A 248 -17.44 0.92 11.63
CA GLY A 248 -17.86 2.32 11.78
C GLY A 248 -17.11 3.24 10.81
N PHE A 249 -15.77 3.09 10.74
CA PHE A 249 -14.92 3.83 9.80
C PHE A 249 -15.27 3.51 8.35
N SER A 250 -15.43 2.23 8.01
CA SER A 250 -15.77 1.79 6.66
C SER A 250 -17.14 2.31 6.22
N MET A 251 -18.15 2.21 7.09
CA MET A 251 -19.48 2.78 6.83
C MET A 251 -19.44 4.30 6.62
N ALA A 252 -18.74 5.02 7.49
CA ALA A 252 -18.61 6.48 7.38
C ALA A 252 -17.98 6.87 6.04
N ALA A 253 -16.87 6.23 5.67
CA ALA A 253 -16.17 6.51 4.43
C ALA A 253 -17.04 6.23 3.19
N LEU A 254 -17.72 5.07 3.15
CA LEU A 254 -18.58 4.67 2.02
C LEU A 254 -19.82 5.58 1.91
N LEU A 255 -20.50 5.88 3.02
CA LEU A 255 -21.67 6.77 3.01
C LEU A 255 -21.29 8.20 2.62
N ASN A 256 -20.17 8.72 3.11
CA ASN A 256 -19.68 10.04 2.70
C ASN A 256 -19.38 10.09 1.20
N ALA A 257 -18.71 9.07 0.66
CA ALA A 257 -18.38 9.00 -0.75
C ALA A 257 -19.64 8.93 -1.63
N THR A 258 -20.53 7.99 -1.34
CA THR A 258 -21.68 7.68 -2.19
C THR A 258 -22.83 8.66 -2.06
N LYS A 259 -22.91 9.41 -0.95
CA LYS A 259 -23.87 10.51 -0.75
C LYS A 259 -23.27 11.89 -1.02
N ASN A 260 -22.00 11.96 -1.39
CA ASN A 260 -21.24 13.19 -1.60
C ASN A 260 -21.40 14.17 -0.42
N THR A 261 -21.05 13.71 0.77
CA THR A 261 -21.21 14.48 2.02
C THR A 261 -20.00 14.22 2.95
N ASP A 262 -19.88 15.02 3.99
CA ASP A 262 -18.87 14.87 5.05
C ASP A 262 -19.52 14.68 6.43
N LYS A 263 -20.79 14.22 6.47
CA LYS A 263 -21.59 14.17 7.70
C LYS A 263 -21.32 12.98 8.59
N TYR A 264 -20.82 11.87 8.01
CA TYR A 264 -20.65 10.62 8.75
C TYR A 264 -19.23 10.53 9.31
N ASN A 265 -19.12 10.13 10.56
CA ASN A 265 -17.87 9.73 11.21
C ASN A 265 -18.08 8.45 12.02
N ALA A 266 -17.01 7.76 12.32
CA ALA A 266 -17.06 6.47 13.00
C ALA A 266 -17.63 6.58 14.40
N TYR A 267 -17.28 7.62 15.16
CA TYR A 267 -17.78 7.82 16.52
C TYR A 267 -19.30 7.95 16.58
N ASP A 268 -19.91 8.79 15.76
CA ASP A 268 -21.37 9.01 15.75
C ASP A 268 -22.13 7.73 15.34
N ILE A 269 -21.56 6.97 14.38
CA ILE A 269 -22.12 5.67 13.99
C ILE A 269 -22.09 4.70 15.17
N MET A 270 -20.97 4.54 15.83
CA MET A 270 -20.83 3.65 16.98
C MET A 270 -21.69 4.10 18.15
N ARG A 271 -21.81 5.41 18.38
CA ARG A 271 -22.69 5.96 19.42
C ARG A 271 -24.17 5.68 19.12
N THR A 272 -24.57 5.65 17.85
CA THR A 272 -25.94 5.26 17.44
C THR A 272 -26.24 3.80 17.82
N PHE A 273 -25.26 2.90 17.70
CA PHE A 273 -25.45 1.50 18.10
C PHE A 273 -25.43 1.30 19.63
N TYR A 274 -24.66 2.11 20.33
CA TYR A 274 -24.37 1.95 21.75
C TYR A 274 -24.62 3.24 22.55
N PRO A 275 -25.88 3.75 22.55
CA PRO A 275 -26.18 5.08 23.11
C PRO A 275 -25.93 5.16 24.63
N ASN A 276 -26.03 4.04 25.34
CA ASN A 276 -25.92 3.98 26.80
C ASN A 276 -24.56 3.47 27.31
N VAL A 277 -23.63 3.17 26.42
CA VAL A 277 -22.27 2.74 26.79
C VAL A 277 -21.45 3.95 27.19
N SER A 278 -20.66 3.85 28.27
CA SER A 278 -19.76 4.94 28.67
C SER A 278 -18.69 5.23 27.62
N GLU A 279 -18.19 6.48 27.57
CA GLU A 279 -17.10 6.89 26.66
C GLU A 279 -15.86 6.01 26.80
N ALA A 280 -15.50 5.64 28.03
CA ALA A 280 -14.33 4.81 28.29
C ALA A 280 -14.49 3.35 27.80
N ALA A 281 -15.71 2.84 27.74
CA ALA A 281 -15.98 1.46 27.29
C ALA A 281 -16.25 1.37 25.79
N LEU A 282 -16.76 2.43 25.17
CA LEU A 282 -17.19 2.43 23.77
C LEU A 282 -16.11 1.96 22.79
N PRO A 283 -14.82 2.29 22.95
CA PRO A 283 -13.76 1.81 22.04
C PRO A 283 -13.62 0.28 21.95
N GLN A 284 -14.12 -0.47 22.93
CA GLN A 284 -14.06 -1.93 22.97
C GLN A 284 -15.22 -2.60 22.22
N TYR A 285 -16.22 -1.85 21.79
CA TYR A 285 -17.40 -2.39 21.12
C TYR A 285 -17.18 -2.45 19.61
N SER A 286 -17.57 -3.56 19.01
CA SER A 286 -17.61 -3.78 17.56
C SER A 286 -19.05 -3.80 17.05
N THR A 287 -19.23 -3.91 15.74
CA THR A 287 -20.52 -3.87 15.06
C THR A 287 -20.86 -5.22 14.45
N TYR A 288 -22.12 -5.60 14.48
CA TYR A 288 -22.65 -6.81 13.85
C TYR A 288 -23.31 -6.51 12.50
N PRO A 289 -23.35 -7.47 11.55
CA PRO A 289 -23.95 -7.30 10.24
C PRO A 289 -25.35 -6.69 10.24
N GLU A 290 -26.22 -7.14 11.15
CA GLU A 290 -27.60 -6.65 11.27
C GLU A 290 -27.66 -5.17 11.65
N GLN A 291 -26.73 -4.69 12.48
CA GLN A 291 -26.62 -3.26 12.82
C GLN A 291 -26.17 -2.45 11.61
N MET A 292 -25.22 -2.97 10.82
CA MET A 292 -24.72 -2.33 9.60
C MET A 292 -25.83 -2.19 8.56
N ILE A 293 -26.60 -3.25 8.32
CA ILE A 293 -27.77 -3.26 7.42
C ILE A 293 -28.80 -2.24 7.89
N LYS A 294 -29.20 -2.32 9.14
CA LYS A 294 -30.22 -1.43 9.71
C LYS A 294 -29.80 0.03 9.62
N PHE A 295 -28.56 0.34 9.93
CA PHE A 295 -28.04 1.69 9.87
C PHE A 295 -27.98 2.19 8.41
N GLY A 296 -27.35 1.44 7.50
CA GLY A 296 -27.27 1.83 6.10
C GLY A 296 -28.63 2.05 5.46
N ASN A 297 -29.62 1.17 5.75
CA ASN A 297 -30.99 1.30 5.26
C ASN A 297 -31.69 2.53 5.85
N SER A 298 -31.45 2.87 7.12
CA SER A 298 -31.96 4.09 7.74
C SER A 298 -31.37 5.37 7.09
N GLN A 299 -30.21 5.25 6.46
CA GLN A 299 -29.56 6.31 5.69
C GLN A 299 -30.01 6.34 4.20
N GLY A 300 -31.04 5.58 3.84
CA GLY A 300 -31.59 5.54 2.47
C GLY A 300 -30.73 4.75 1.49
N ARG A 301 -29.99 3.75 1.99
CA ARG A 301 -29.28 2.75 1.19
C ARG A 301 -30.01 1.42 1.24
N ASP A 302 -29.80 0.57 0.26
CA ASP A 302 -30.31 -0.81 0.23
C ASP A 302 -29.13 -1.75 0.50
N ILE A 303 -28.77 -1.89 1.79
CA ILE A 303 -27.64 -2.69 2.20
C ILE A 303 -28.07 -4.15 2.33
N GLN A 304 -27.30 -5.01 1.69
CA GLN A 304 -27.49 -6.46 1.72
C GLN A 304 -26.18 -7.15 2.07
N GLN A 305 -26.28 -8.26 2.80
CA GLN A 305 -25.14 -9.15 3.03
C GLN A 305 -25.12 -10.23 1.96
N GLN A 306 -23.96 -10.42 1.35
CA GLN A 306 -23.66 -11.47 0.39
C GLN A 306 -22.56 -12.36 0.96
N ASN A 307 -22.73 -13.67 0.89
CA ASN A 307 -21.68 -14.63 1.27
C ASN A 307 -20.52 -14.57 0.28
N GLY A 308 -19.31 -14.55 0.79
CA GLY A 308 -18.07 -14.55 -0.01
C GLY A 308 -17.77 -13.23 -0.70
N MET A 309 -16.78 -13.33 -1.59
CA MET A 309 -16.34 -12.22 -2.44
C MET A 309 -17.32 -12.02 -3.59
N PRO A 310 -17.69 -10.77 -3.92
CA PRO A 310 -18.35 -10.47 -5.17
C PRO A 310 -17.40 -10.69 -6.36
N SER A 311 -17.95 -10.95 -7.55
CA SER A 311 -17.12 -10.97 -8.75
C SER A 311 -16.57 -9.57 -9.07
N TYR A 312 -15.49 -9.55 -9.87
CA TYR A 312 -14.92 -8.29 -10.38
C TYR A 312 -15.99 -7.42 -11.07
N GLU A 313 -16.81 -8.03 -11.93
CA GLU A 313 -17.90 -7.35 -12.66
C GLU A 313 -18.97 -6.80 -11.72
N GLN A 314 -19.28 -7.51 -10.65
CA GLN A 314 -20.23 -7.03 -9.64
C GLN A 314 -19.71 -5.80 -8.91
N ILE A 315 -18.42 -5.79 -8.53
CA ILE A 315 -17.79 -4.61 -7.93
C ILE A 315 -17.76 -3.45 -8.92
N ASP A 316 -17.44 -3.72 -10.19
CA ASP A 316 -17.43 -2.71 -11.24
C ASP A 316 -18.81 -2.07 -11.43
N GLN A 317 -19.86 -2.89 -11.46
CA GLN A 317 -21.22 -2.41 -11.59
C GLN A 317 -21.67 -1.60 -10.37
N LEU A 318 -21.40 -2.08 -9.16
CA LEU A 318 -21.69 -1.34 -7.92
C LEU A 318 -21.03 0.04 -7.95
N THR A 319 -19.76 0.10 -8.32
CA THR A 319 -19.00 1.36 -8.38
C THR A 319 -19.54 2.31 -9.45
N LYS A 320 -19.93 1.80 -10.63
CA LYS A 320 -20.61 2.59 -11.70
C LYS A 320 -21.93 3.18 -11.22
N ASP A 321 -22.67 2.43 -10.42
CA ASP A 321 -23.95 2.86 -9.83
C ASP A 321 -23.75 3.78 -8.61
N ASN A 322 -22.52 4.21 -8.35
CA ASN A 322 -22.14 4.97 -7.15
C ASN A 322 -22.56 4.29 -5.84
N LYS A 323 -22.36 2.99 -5.78
CA LYS A 323 -22.58 2.14 -4.61
C LYS A 323 -21.25 1.52 -4.18
N GLY A 324 -20.98 1.58 -2.89
CA GLY A 324 -19.82 0.94 -2.30
C GLY A 324 -20.12 -0.47 -1.80
N ALA A 325 -19.07 -1.20 -1.48
CA ALA A 325 -19.15 -2.47 -0.79
C ALA A 325 -18.21 -2.46 0.43
N MET A 326 -18.48 -3.31 1.41
CA MET A 326 -17.63 -3.47 2.58
C MET A 326 -17.29 -4.94 2.77
N ILE A 327 -15.99 -5.22 2.84
CA ILE A 327 -15.46 -6.54 3.17
C ILE A 327 -15.76 -6.83 4.65
N LEU A 328 -16.25 -8.02 4.94
CA LEU A 328 -16.23 -8.60 6.27
C LEU A 328 -15.25 -9.77 6.24
N ALA A 329 -14.25 -9.71 7.09
CA ALA A 329 -13.19 -10.69 7.13
C ALA A 329 -12.91 -11.14 8.57
N HIS A 330 -12.40 -12.36 8.73
CA HIS A 330 -11.88 -12.84 10.01
C HIS A 330 -10.38 -13.11 9.92
N SER A 331 -9.69 -12.93 11.05
CA SER A 331 -8.26 -13.24 11.13
C SER A 331 -8.02 -14.74 10.97
N VAL A 332 -7.01 -15.09 10.18
CA VAL A 332 -6.52 -16.46 10.09
C VAL A 332 -5.86 -16.81 11.42
N ALA A 333 -6.39 -17.83 12.10
CA ALA A 333 -5.86 -18.28 13.37
C ALA A 333 -4.53 -19.03 13.16
N ASN A 334 -3.50 -18.64 13.90
CA ASN A 334 -2.22 -19.35 13.89
C ASN A 334 -2.29 -20.66 14.70
N ASN A 335 -3.24 -20.75 15.63
CA ASN A 335 -3.53 -21.95 16.38
C ASN A 335 -5.04 -22.02 16.73
N PRO A 336 -5.59 -23.20 17.07
CA PRO A 336 -7.03 -23.38 17.35
C PRO A 336 -7.58 -22.55 18.53
N ASN A 337 -6.70 -22.02 19.37
CA ASN A 337 -7.08 -21.22 20.54
C ASN A 337 -7.03 -19.71 20.28
N ASP A 338 -6.53 -19.28 19.10
CA ASP A 338 -6.53 -17.87 18.76
C ASP A 338 -7.94 -17.38 18.48
N PRO A 339 -8.35 -16.25 19.04
CA PRO A 339 -9.67 -15.71 18.75
C PRO A 339 -9.72 -15.27 17.28
N HIS A 340 -10.76 -15.65 16.55
CA HIS A 340 -11.06 -15.08 15.26
C HIS A 340 -11.51 -13.63 15.43
N LEU A 341 -10.64 -12.71 15.06
CA LEU A 341 -10.93 -11.28 15.12
C LEU A 341 -11.59 -10.84 13.80
N GLY A 342 -12.79 -10.28 13.91
CA GLY A 342 -13.46 -9.67 12.76
C GLY A 342 -12.78 -8.38 12.33
N HIS A 343 -12.76 -8.12 11.02
CA HIS A 343 -12.33 -6.86 10.47
C HIS A 343 -13.20 -6.43 9.29
N ALA A 344 -13.34 -5.12 9.11
CA ALA A 344 -14.14 -4.55 8.03
C ALA A 344 -13.32 -3.53 7.23
N LEU A 345 -13.38 -3.64 5.90
CA LEU A 345 -12.66 -2.77 4.96
C LEU A 345 -13.63 -2.21 3.92
N ALA A 346 -13.38 -0.99 3.46
CA ALA A 346 -14.21 -0.36 2.43
C ALA A 346 -13.68 -0.70 1.03
N VAL A 347 -14.45 -1.40 0.20
CA VAL A 347 -14.19 -1.56 -1.23
C VAL A 347 -14.63 -0.29 -1.93
N VAL A 348 -13.70 0.35 -2.62
CA VAL A 348 -13.93 1.63 -3.28
C VAL A 348 -13.91 1.55 -4.79
N GLY A 349 -13.52 0.42 -5.35
CA GLY A 349 -13.51 0.23 -6.79
C GLY A 349 -12.70 -0.97 -7.25
N ASN A 350 -12.37 -0.96 -8.52
CA ASN A 350 -11.65 -2.01 -9.22
C ASN A 350 -10.75 -1.44 -10.32
N ALA A 351 -9.80 -2.24 -10.75
CA ALA A 351 -8.90 -1.90 -11.85
C ALA A 351 -8.54 -3.13 -12.68
N LYS A 352 -8.10 -2.92 -13.91
CA LYS A 352 -7.44 -3.92 -14.74
C LYS A 352 -6.01 -3.46 -15.01
N ILE A 353 -5.06 -4.20 -14.48
CA ILE A 353 -3.62 -3.90 -14.54
C ILE A 353 -2.92 -5.10 -15.14
N ASN A 354 -2.12 -4.91 -16.19
CA ASN A 354 -1.45 -6.00 -16.94
C ASN A 354 -2.42 -7.09 -17.41
N ASN A 355 -3.65 -6.71 -17.80
CA ASN A 355 -4.75 -7.59 -18.17
C ASN A 355 -5.28 -8.49 -17.03
N GLU A 356 -4.90 -8.22 -15.79
CA GLU A 356 -5.37 -8.92 -14.60
C GLU A 356 -6.33 -8.04 -13.80
N GLU A 357 -7.33 -8.66 -13.17
CA GLU A 357 -8.38 -8.00 -12.41
C GLU A 357 -7.92 -7.71 -10.98
N LYS A 358 -8.20 -6.50 -10.51
CA LYS A 358 -7.76 -5.99 -9.21
C LYS A 358 -8.93 -5.32 -8.48
N ILE A 359 -8.88 -5.40 -7.15
CA ILE A 359 -9.81 -4.70 -6.25
C ILE A 359 -9.06 -3.55 -5.58
N ILE A 360 -9.72 -2.41 -5.48
CA ILE A 360 -9.23 -1.23 -4.77
C ILE A 360 -10.04 -1.10 -3.49
N TYR A 361 -9.37 -1.10 -2.35
CA TYR A 361 -10.02 -0.98 -1.05
C TYR A 361 -9.23 -0.10 -0.08
N TRP A 362 -9.92 0.35 0.94
CA TRP A 362 -9.33 1.03 2.08
C TRP A 362 -9.43 0.18 3.34
N ASN A 363 -8.31 -0.02 3.99
CA ASN A 363 -8.23 -0.56 5.33
C ASN A 363 -8.23 0.61 6.33
N PRO A 364 -9.15 0.67 7.30
CA PRO A 364 -9.20 1.76 8.29
C PRO A 364 -7.91 1.96 9.10
N TRP A 365 -7.01 0.99 9.11
CA TRP A 365 -5.69 1.10 9.74
C TRP A 365 -4.69 1.91 8.92
N ASP A 366 -4.96 2.11 7.62
CA ASP A 366 -4.03 2.69 6.67
C ASP A 366 -4.42 4.12 6.30
N THR A 367 -3.42 4.92 5.98
CA THR A 367 -3.60 6.31 5.55
C THR A 367 -3.85 6.44 4.05
N ASP A 368 -3.90 5.32 3.32
CA ASP A 368 -4.01 5.27 1.87
C ASP A 368 -4.81 4.05 1.41
N LEU A 369 -5.12 4.02 0.11
CA LEU A 369 -5.75 2.87 -0.54
C LEU A 369 -4.76 1.73 -0.72
N SER A 370 -5.31 0.53 -0.84
CA SER A 370 -4.60 -0.68 -1.27
C SER A 370 -5.23 -1.22 -2.55
N ILE A 371 -4.40 -1.83 -3.39
CA ILE A 371 -4.84 -2.57 -4.58
C ILE A 371 -4.36 -4.01 -4.43
N GLN A 372 -5.23 -4.97 -4.68
CA GLN A 372 -4.96 -6.41 -4.56
C GLN A 372 -5.58 -7.18 -5.73
N ASP A 373 -5.06 -8.37 -6.02
CA ASP A 373 -5.65 -9.31 -6.99
C ASP A 373 -7.08 -9.65 -6.62
N ALA A 374 -7.99 -9.56 -7.61
CA ALA A 374 -9.43 -9.76 -7.40
C ALA A 374 -9.82 -11.21 -7.10
N ASP A 375 -8.95 -12.17 -7.38
CA ASP A 375 -9.18 -13.60 -7.18
C ASP A 375 -8.49 -14.15 -5.91
N SER A 376 -8.04 -13.26 -5.00
CA SER A 376 -7.47 -13.62 -3.71
C SER A 376 -8.47 -13.32 -2.59
N ASN A 377 -8.89 -14.36 -1.87
CA ASN A 377 -9.70 -14.18 -0.66
C ASN A 377 -8.88 -14.05 0.61
N LEU A 378 -7.56 -14.20 0.54
CA LEU A 378 -6.67 -13.91 1.64
C LEU A 378 -6.20 -12.46 1.54
N LEU A 379 -6.47 -11.72 2.60
CA LEU A 379 -6.10 -10.33 2.76
C LEU A 379 -4.88 -10.25 3.68
N HIS A 380 -3.71 -10.01 3.11
CA HIS A 380 -2.53 -9.73 3.92
C HIS A 380 -2.54 -8.25 4.30
N LEU A 381 -3.02 -7.95 5.50
CA LEU A 381 -3.21 -6.59 5.97
C LEU A 381 -1.97 -6.02 6.65
N SER A 382 -2.01 -4.76 6.97
CA SER A 382 -1.01 -4.06 7.76
C SER A 382 -0.78 -4.77 9.09
N PHE A 383 0.41 -4.64 9.66
CA PHE A 383 0.84 -5.32 10.89
C PHE A 383 0.98 -6.84 10.75
N ASN A 384 1.30 -7.32 9.51
CA ASN A 384 1.53 -8.73 9.24
C ASN A 384 0.39 -9.62 9.74
N ARG A 385 -0.83 -9.26 9.35
CA ARG A 385 -2.04 -9.98 9.75
C ARG A 385 -2.78 -10.48 8.52
N ASP A 386 -3.01 -11.78 8.50
CA ASP A 386 -3.79 -12.44 7.46
C ASP A 386 -5.25 -12.53 7.89
N TYR A 387 -6.13 -12.15 6.98
CA TYR A 387 -7.57 -12.24 7.14
C TYR A 387 -8.18 -12.95 5.94
N THR A 388 -9.17 -13.77 6.18
CA THR A 388 -9.99 -14.37 5.11
C THR A 388 -11.21 -13.49 4.86
N TRP A 389 -11.45 -13.16 3.60
CA TRP A 389 -12.67 -12.48 3.17
C TRP A 389 -13.84 -13.47 3.19
N ASP A 390 -14.77 -13.32 4.12
CA ASP A 390 -15.90 -14.24 4.33
C ASP A 390 -17.16 -13.76 3.63
N ASP A 391 -17.55 -12.52 3.91
CA ASP A 391 -18.80 -11.93 3.46
C ASP A 391 -18.58 -10.52 2.94
N THR A 392 -19.56 -10.04 2.21
CA THR A 392 -19.56 -8.67 1.70
C THR A 392 -20.89 -7.98 1.98
N MET A 393 -20.82 -6.77 2.55
CA MET A 393 -21.96 -5.87 2.61
C MET A 393 -21.98 -5.04 1.35
N ILE A 394 -23.02 -5.15 0.53
CA ILE A 394 -23.15 -4.41 -0.75
C ILE A 394 -24.26 -3.36 -0.64
N GLY A 395 -24.13 -2.27 -1.43
CA GLY A 395 -25.19 -1.27 -1.60
C GLY A 395 -25.00 0.06 -0.84
N TYR A 396 -23.82 0.29 -0.22
CA TYR A 396 -23.50 1.56 0.44
C TYR A 396 -23.52 2.75 -0.49
#